data_06a30449dffffff6d8c151bac229afa2
#
_entry.id   06a30449dffffff6d8c151bac229afa2
#
_cell.length_a   1.000
_cell.length_b   1.000
_cell.length_c   1.000
_cell.angle_alpha   90.00
_cell.angle_beta   90.00
_cell.angle_gamma   90.00
#
_symmetry.space_group_name_H-M   'P 1'
#
loop_
_entity.id
_entity.type
_entity.pdbx_description
1 polymer ?
#
loop_
_entity_poly.entity_id
_entity_poly.type
_entity_poly.pdbx_seq_one_letter_code
_entity_poly.pdbx_strand_id
1 'polypeptide(L)'
;MGGVGIVSGYGMTECPIMTMAAVGDPQEALAHTEGKASPPEVEFRLVTLDDREAAVGEEGEIRVKAPQLCRGYLDESLNEKAYDEKGFFRTGDLGHLDKDGFLTITGRLKDVIIRKGENISAKEVEDLLYEHPAVEDVAVIGIPDPDTGERACAVVQTATGQQAIGFDEMVGYLRERGLMVQKIPEQLEVLEVVPRNATGKIDKKGLRETYKDSPRPR
;
A
#
# COMPACT_ATOMS: atom_id res chain seq x y z
N MET A 1 -35.84 3.89 4.66
CA MET A 1 -34.87 4.55 3.77
C MET A 1 -34.01 3.45 3.18
N GLY A 2 -34.02 3.26 1.87
CA GLY A 2 -33.12 2.30 1.22
C GLY A 2 -31.68 2.78 1.39
N GLY A 3 -30.86 2.03 2.11
CA GLY A 3 -29.44 2.31 2.24
C GLY A 3 -28.78 2.25 0.86
N VAL A 4 -28.08 3.29 0.46
CA VAL A 4 -27.18 3.24 -0.70
C VAL A 4 -25.93 2.53 -0.23
N GLY A 5 -25.67 1.33 -0.72
CA GLY A 5 -24.42 0.60 -0.46
C GLY A 5 -23.26 1.22 -1.23
N ILE A 6 -22.08 1.29 -0.60
CA ILE A 6 -20.82 1.59 -1.26
C ILE A 6 -20.19 0.24 -1.61
N VAL A 7 -19.67 0.12 -2.83
CA VAL A 7 -18.89 -1.04 -3.26
C VAL A 7 -17.48 -0.58 -3.62
N SER A 8 -16.48 -1.36 -3.25
CA SER A 8 -15.09 -1.12 -3.62
C SER A 8 -14.77 -1.72 -4.98
N GLY A 9 -13.75 -1.20 -5.63
CA GLY A 9 -13.20 -1.74 -6.87
C GLY A 9 -11.77 -1.27 -7.04
N TYR A 10 -10.96 -2.11 -7.69
CA TYR A 10 -9.57 -1.82 -7.97
C TYR A 10 -9.32 -1.64 -9.46
N GLY A 11 -8.53 -0.65 -9.77
CA GLY A 11 -8.08 -0.38 -11.13
C GLY A 11 -6.97 0.66 -11.17
N MET A 12 -6.39 0.83 -12.34
CA MET A 12 -5.32 1.80 -12.61
C MET A 12 -5.51 2.37 -14.02
N THR A 13 -4.74 3.38 -14.39
CA THR A 13 -4.85 4.01 -15.71
C THR A 13 -4.64 3.00 -16.84
N GLU A 14 -3.70 2.07 -16.67
CA GLU A 14 -3.35 1.04 -17.64
C GLU A 14 -4.43 -0.04 -17.75
N CYS A 15 -5.21 -0.27 -16.67
CA CYS A 15 -6.32 -1.23 -16.61
C CYS A 15 -7.42 -0.66 -15.69
N PRO A 16 -8.40 0.07 -16.23
CA PRO A 16 -9.32 0.91 -15.44
C PRO A 16 -10.14 0.18 -14.39
N ILE A 17 -10.54 -1.05 -14.66
CA ILE A 17 -11.30 -1.88 -13.71
C ILE A 17 -10.72 -3.28 -13.78
N MET A 18 -10.22 -3.77 -12.65
CA MET A 18 -9.71 -5.14 -12.51
C MET A 18 -10.53 -5.97 -11.55
N THR A 19 -11.06 -5.32 -10.51
CA THR A 19 -12.03 -5.96 -9.60
C THR A 19 -13.20 -5.04 -9.34
N MET A 20 -14.31 -5.64 -8.90
CA MET A 20 -15.47 -4.93 -8.41
C MET A 20 -16.18 -5.77 -7.35
N ALA A 21 -16.53 -5.17 -6.23
CA ALA A 21 -17.43 -5.77 -5.26
C ALA A 21 -18.88 -5.69 -5.74
N ALA A 22 -19.70 -6.66 -5.40
CA ALA A 22 -21.11 -6.73 -5.75
C ALA A 22 -22.01 -6.51 -4.53
N VAL A 23 -23.19 -5.92 -4.74
CA VAL A 23 -24.16 -5.63 -3.65
C VAL A 23 -24.60 -6.89 -2.89
N GLY A 24 -24.40 -8.08 -3.42
CA GLY A 24 -24.74 -9.36 -2.76
C GLY A 24 -23.57 -10.05 -2.07
N ASP A 25 -22.37 -9.44 -2.11
CA ASP A 25 -21.20 -10.03 -1.46
C ASP A 25 -21.31 -10.00 0.07
N PRO A 26 -20.62 -10.92 0.78
CA PRO A 26 -20.58 -10.92 2.24
C PRO A 26 -20.12 -9.56 2.79
N GLN A 27 -20.71 -9.11 3.89
CA GLN A 27 -20.35 -7.83 4.52
C GLN A 27 -18.87 -7.71 4.84
N GLU A 28 -18.24 -8.80 5.29
CA GLU A 28 -16.81 -8.86 5.55
C GLU A 28 -15.98 -8.59 4.28
N ALA A 29 -16.37 -9.19 3.15
CA ALA A 29 -15.72 -8.94 1.87
C ALA A 29 -15.92 -7.50 1.38
N LEU A 30 -17.13 -6.95 1.55
CA LEU A 30 -17.43 -5.54 1.20
C LEU A 30 -16.62 -4.54 2.03
N ALA A 31 -16.31 -4.88 3.29
CA ALA A 31 -15.59 -3.99 4.20
C ALA A 31 -14.07 -4.05 4.03
N HIS A 32 -13.53 -5.21 3.61
CA HIS A 32 -12.08 -5.47 3.70
C HIS A 32 -11.43 -5.91 2.39
N THR A 33 -12.16 -5.94 1.26
CA THR A 33 -11.60 -6.36 -0.02
C THR A 33 -11.96 -5.40 -1.16
N GLU A 34 -11.24 -5.50 -2.26
CA GLU A 34 -11.51 -4.75 -3.49
C GLU A 34 -12.47 -5.50 -4.44
N GLY A 35 -13.15 -6.54 -3.95
CA GLY A 35 -14.04 -7.36 -4.74
C GLY A 35 -13.33 -8.44 -5.54
N LYS A 36 -14.05 -8.99 -6.54
CA LYS A 36 -13.58 -10.07 -7.42
C LYS A 36 -13.24 -9.56 -8.81
N ALA A 37 -12.55 -10.39 -9.59
CA ALA A 37 -12.24 -10.11 -11.00
C ALA A 37 -13.48 -9.59 -11.77
N SER A 38 -13.33 -8.45 -12.43
CA SER A 38 -14.39 -7.79 -13.20
C SER A 38 -13.80 -7.04 -14.40
N PRO A 39 -14.21 -7.37 -15.63
CA PRO A 39 -15.11 -8.47 -15.99
C PRO A 39 -14.50 -9.86 -15.71
N PRO A 40 -15.29 -10.94 -15.85
CA PRO A 40 -14.84 -12.30 -15.52
C PRO A 40 -13.60 -12.78 -16.28
N GLU A 41 -13.26 -12.16 -17.42
CA GLU A 41 -12.10 -12.46 -18.25
C GLU A 41 -10.80 -11.88 -17.69
N VAL A 42 -10.85 -11.14 -16.58
CA VAL A 42 -9.65 -10.67 -15.88
C VAL A 42 -8.99 -11.85 -15.19
N GLU A 43 -7.73 -12.06 -15.52
CA GLU A 43 -6.88 -13.07 -14.92
C GLU A 43 -5.83 -12.41 -14.01
N PHE A 44 -5.73 -12.88 -12.77
CA PHE A 44 -4.69 -12.48 -11.84
C PHE A 44 -3.62 -13.54 -11.70
N ARG A 45 -2.39 -13.10 -11.59
CA ARG A 45 -1.22 -13.87 -11.18
C ARG A 45 -0.53 -13.10 -10.06
N LEU A 46 -0.45 -13.67 -8.88
CA LEU A 46 0.25 -13.08 -7.76
C LEU A 46 1.63 -13.71 -7.64
N VAL A 47 2.66 -12.87 -7.56
CA VAL A 47 4.06 -13.32 -7.53
C VAL A 47 4.72 -12.72 -6.30
N THR A 48 5.22 -13.59 -5.43
CA THR A 48 5.89 -13.21 -4.17
C THR A 48 7.19 -12.46 -4.44
N LEU A 49 7.75 -11.82 -3.42
CA LEU A 49 9.00 -11.07 -3.56
C LEU A 49 10.23 -11.95 -3.85
N ASP A 50 10.15 -13.26 -3.62
CA ASP A 50 11.13 -14.28 -4.00
C ASP A 50 10.84 -14.94 -5.37
N ASP A 51 10.03 -14.28 -6.19
CA ASP A 51 9.73 -14.61 -7.61
C ASP A 51 9.07 -15.99 -7.83
N ARG A 52 8.28 -16.46 -6.88
CA ARG A 52 7.41 -17.64 -7.03
C ARG A 52 5.93 -17.26 -7.07
N GLU A 53 5.08 -18.14 -7.56
CA GLU A 53 3.64 -17.92 -7.48
C GLU A 53 3.16 -17.99 -6.02
N ALA A 54 2.36 -16.99 -5.63
CA ALA A 54 1.78 -16.93 -4.29
C ALA A 54 0.68 -17.97 -4.13
N ALA A 55 0.63 -18.60 -2.97
CA ALA A 55 -0.49 -19.45 -2.58
C ALA A 55 -1.75 -18.61 -2.26
N VAL A 56 -2.90 -19.28 -2.14
CA VAL A 56 -4.15 -18.62 -1.71
C VAL A 56 -3.95 -18.00 -0.33
N GLY A 57 -4.25 -16.71 -0.20
CA GLY A 57 -4.05 -15.91 1.01
C GLY A 57 -2.62 -15.41 1.23
N GLU A 58 -1.68 -15.79 0.36
CA GLU A 58 -0.29 -15.31 0.44
C GLU A 58 -0.12 -14.03 -0.38
N GLU A 59 0.64 -13.08 0.18
CA GLU A 59 0.94 -11.81 -0.47
C GLU A 59 1.88 -11.98 -1.65
N GLY A 60 1.59 -11.26 -2.74
CA GLY A 60 2.46 -11.15 -3.91
C GLY A 60 2.16 -9.90 -4.72
N GLU A 61 3.06 -9.58 -5.67
CA GLU A 61 2.79 -8.58 -6.69
C GLU A 61 1.59 -9.01 -7.52
N ILE A 62 0.58 -8.16 -7.57
CA ILE A 62 -0.59 -8.36 -8.41
C ILE A 62 -0.18 -8.15 -9.86
N ARG A 63 -0.24 -9.21 -10.68
CA ARG A 63 -0.05 -9.15 -12.13
C ARG A 63 -1.35 -9.50 -12.81
N VAL A 64 -1.66 -8.84 -13.92
CA VAL A 64 -2.97 -8.92 -14.54
C VAL A 64 -2.91 -9.13 -16.06
N LYS A 65 -3.83 -9.95 -16.57
CA LYS A 65 -4.27 -9.95 -17.96
C LYS A 65 -5.74 -9.60 -18.01
N ALA A 66 -6.12 -8.71 -18.90
CA ALA A 66 -7.51 -8.27 -19.03
C ALA A 66 -7.79 -7.74 -20.43
N PRO A 67 -9.03 -7.87 -20.93
CA PRO A 67 -9.41 -7.32 -22.24
C PRO A 67 -9.24 -5.81 -22.33
N GLN A 68 -9.44 -5.09 -21.21
CA GLN A 68 -9.33 -3.62 -21.09
C GLN A 68 -7.91 -3.13 -20.77
N LEU A 69 -6.92 -4.02 -20.65
CA LEU A 69 -5.53 -3.65 -20.41
C LEU A 69 -5.00 -2.86 -21.60
N CYS A 70 -4.27 -1.78 -21.33
CA CYS A 70 -3.60 -0.99 -22.36
C CYS A 70 -2.63 -1.88 -23.18
N ARG A 71 -2.37 -1.48 -24.42
CA ARG A 71 -1.45 -2.23 -25.30
C ARG A 71 0.03 -1.99 -24.98
N GLY A 72 0.32 -1.01 -24.14
CA GLY A 72 1.65 -0.61 -23.74
C GLY A 72 1.83 0.90 -23.64
N TYR A 73 2.99 1.30 -23.20
CA TYR A 73 3.41 2.70 -23.14
C TYR A 73 3.91 3.19 -24.50
N LEU A 74 3.77 4.51 -24.76
CA LEU A 74 4.33 5.15 -25.97
C LEU A 74 5.86 5.06 -25.98
N ASP A 75 6.51 5.16 -24.83
CA ASP A 75 7.92 4.84 -24.67
C ASP A 75 8.07 3.31 -24.58
N GLU A 76 8.48 2.71 -25.69
CA GLU A 76 8.61 1.26 -25.83
C GLU A 76 9.62 0.66 -24.82
N SER A 77 10.61 1.44 -24.37
CA SER A 77 11.61 0.97 -23.40
C SER A 77 11.01 0.62 -22.03
N LEU A 78 9.83 1.15 -21.72
CA LEU A 78 9.09 0.85 -20.50
C LEU A 78 8.33 -0.48 -20.58
N ASN A 79 8.00 -0.93 -21.78
CA ASN A 79 7.15 -2.11 -21.99
C ASN A 79 7.86 -3.41 -21.61
N GLU A 80 9.17 -3.52 -21.82
CA GLU A 80 9.94 -4.71 -21.46
C GLU A 80 9.83 -5.03 -19.95
N LYS A 81 9.77 -4.00 -19.12
CA LYS A 81 9.65 -4.13 -17.66
C LYS A 81 8.20 -4.19 -17.18
N ALA A 82 7.26 -3.72 -17.99
CA ALA A 82 5.84 -3.65 -17.64
C ALA A 82 5.14 -5.02 -17.68
N TYR A 83 5.67 -5.95 -18.44
CA TYR A 83 5.08 -7.29 -18.60
C TYR A 83 6.05 -8.36 -18.10
N ASP A 84 5.51 -9.45 -17.58
CA ASP A 84 6.30 -10.62 -17.24
C ASP A 84 6.43 -11.58 -18.45
N GLU A 85 7.21 -12.65 -18.27
CA GLU A 85 7.47 -13.68 -19.30
C GLU A 85 6.22 -14.45 -19.74
N LYS A 86 5.16 -14.43 -18.94
CA LYS A 86 3.85 -15.02 -19.26
C LYS A 86 2.89 -13.99 -19.88
N GLY A 87 3.32 -12.73 -20.05
CA GLY A 87 2.56 -11.64 -20.63
C GLY A 87 1.53 -11.02 -19.69
N PHE A 88 1.69 -11.17 -18.36
CA PHE A 88 0.92 -10.44 -17.37
C PHE A 88 1.55 -9.07 -17.12
N PHE A 89 0.71 -8.04 -17.05
CA PHE A 89 1.13 -6.69 -16.70
C PHE A 89 1.46 -6.62 -15.20
N ARG A 90 2.61 -6.06 -14.87
CA ARG A 90 3.08 -5.83 -13.50
C ARG A 90 2.47 -4.54 -12.96
N THR A 91 1.54 -4.64 -12.01
CA THR A 91 0.87 -3.45 -11.46
C THR A 91 1.77 -2.66 -10.49
N GLY A 92 2.73 -3.33 -9.89
CA GLY A 92 3.54 -2.81 -8.79
C GLY A 92 2.76 -2.68 -7.48
N ASP A 93 1.52 -3.13 -7.43
CA ASP A 93 0.72 -3.21 -6.22
C ASP A 93 0.85 -4.61 -5.59
N LEU A 94 0.84 -4.69 -4.27
CA LEU A 94 0.88 -5.93 -3.50
C LEU A 94 -0.52 -6.29 -3.00
N GLY A 95 -0.80 -7.57 -2.89
CA GLY A 95 -2.07 -8.05 -2.38
C GLY A 95 -2.11 -9.56 -2.28
N HIS A 96 -3.25 -10.07 -1.86
CA HIS A 96 -3.54 -11.49 -1.85
C HIS A 96 -4.97 -11.76 -2.35
N LEU A 97 -5.18 -12.97 -2.87
CA LEU A 97 -6.51 -13.50 -3.19
C LEU A 97 -6.90 -14.49 -2.10
N ASP A 98 -8.11 -14.34 -1.59
CA ASP A 98 -8.66 -15.36 -0.70
C ASP A 98 -9.17 -16.59 -1.48
N LYS A 99 -9.64 -17.63 -0.75
CA LYS A 99 -10.18 -18.86 -1.33
C LYS A 99 -11.43 -18.66 -2.20
N ASP A 100 -12.14 -17.56 -1.99
CA ASP A 100 -13.38 -17.21 -2.70
C ASP A 100 -13.11 -16.24 -3.87
N GLY A 101 -11.85 -15.84 -4.09
CA GLY A 101 -11.39 -14.98 -5.18
C GLY A 101 -11.54 -13.48 -4.93
N PHE A 102 -11.73 -13.06 -3.68
CA PHE A 102 -11.69 -11.65 -3.31
C PHE A 102 -10.24 -11.17 -3.20
N LEU A 103 -9.97 -10.01 -3.79
CA LEU A 103 -8.66 -9.36 -3.76
C LEU A 103 -8.58 -8.39 -2.57
N THR A 104 -7.50 -8.46 -1.80
CA THR A 104 -7.14 -7.45 -0.81
C THR A 104 -5.81 -6.82 -1.20
N ILE A 105 -5.74 -5.48 -1.29
CA ILE A 105 -4.51 -4.73 -1.56
C ILE A 105 -3.81 -4.45 -0.23
N THR A 106 -2.56 -4.90 -0.11
CA THR A 106 -1.75 -4.79 1.10
C THR A 106 -0.66 -3.72 1.02
N GLY A 107 -0.38 -3.20 -0.19
CA GLY A 107 0.62 -2.16 -0.36
C GLY A 107 1.09 -1.96 -1.79
N ARG A 108 2.30 -1.41 -1.90
CA ARG A 108 3.00 -1.20 -3.18
C ARG A 108 4.44 -1.65 -3.09
N LEU A 109 4.96 -2.30 -4.14
CA LEU A 109 6.35 -2.72 -4.22
C LEU A 109 7.34 -1.58 -3.93
N LYS A 110 7.11 -0.41 -4.52
CA LYS A 110 7.98 0.78 -4.35
C LYS A 110 7.90 1.42 -2.95
N ASP A 111 6.91 1.05 -2.16
CA ASP A 111 6.66 1.57 -0.82
C ASP A 111 6.99 0.53 0.27
N VAL A 112 7.45 -0.66 -0.12
CA VAL A 112 8.04 -1.63 0.81
C VAL A 112 9.36 -1.07 1.35
N ILE A 113 9.49 -1.08 2.66
CA ILE A 113 10.71 -0.63 3.36
C ILE A 113 11.54 -1.86 3.68
N ILE A 114 12.79 -1.89 3.16
CA ILE A 114 13.68 -3.04 3.33
C ILE A 114 14.63 -2.77 4.51
N ARG A 115 14.29 -3.32 5.67
CA ARG A 115 15.02 -3.13 6.90
C ARG A 115 15.69 -4.43 7.37
N LYS A 116 17.02 -4.49 7.35
CA LYS A 116 17.79 -5.71 7.69
C LYS A 116 17.35 -6.96 6.93
N GLY A 117 16.88 -6.79 5.69
CA GLY A 117 16.36 -7.89 4.88
C GLY A 117 14.90 -8.25 5.14
N GLU A 118 14.24 -7.59 6.09
CA GLU A 118 12.79 -7.72 6.30
C GLU A 118 12.02 -6.69 5.48
N ASN A 119 10.91 -7.13 4.90
CA ASN A 119 10.01 -6.29 4.12
C ASN A 119 8.90 -5.74 5.03
N ILE A 120 8.84 -4.42 5.17
CA ILE A 120 7.83 -3.72 5.95
C ILE A 120 6.86 -3.04 4.98
N SER A 121 5.58 -3.40 5.06
CA SER A 121 4.53 -2.69 4.33
C SER A 121 4.30 -1.33 4.97
N ALA A 122 4.58 -0.26 4.23
CA ALA A 122 4.24 1.09 4.68
C ALA A 122 2.74 1.23 4.94
N LYS A 123 1.90 0.61 4.09
CA LYS A 123 0.44 0.66 4.22
C LYS A 123 -0.05 0.02 5.52
N GLU A 124 0.50 -1.12 5.93
CA GLU A 124 0.13 -1.78 7.20
C GLU A 124 0.30 -0.83 8.40
N VAL A 125 1.39 -0.07 8.41
CA VAL A 125 1.66 0.90 9.48
C VAL A 125 0.78 2.14 9.35
N GLU A 126 0.57 2.63 8.14
CA GLU A 126 -0.30 3.76 7.84
C GLU A 126 -1.74 3.48 8.26
N ASP A 127 -2.28 2.32 7.90
CA ASP A 127 -3.66 1.93 8.22
C ASP A 127 -3.89 1.95 9.75
N LEU A 128 -2.94 1.46 10.53
CA LEU A 128 -3.02 1.52 12.00
C LEU A 128 -2.94 2.95 12.53
N LEU A 129 -2.06 3.78 11.97
CA LEU A 129 -1.90 5.17 12.41
C LEU A 129 -3.09 6.05 12.03
N TYR A 130 -3.79 5.77 10.92
CA TYR A 130 -5.03 6.46 10.57
C TYR A 130 -6.16 6.26 11.58
N GLU A 131 -6.15 5.17 12.34
CA GLU A 131 -7.12 4.93 13.40
C GLU A 131 -6.83 5.74 14.68
N HIS A 132 -5.66 6.38 14.78
CA HIS A 132 -5.31 7.17 15.95
C HIS A 132 -6.02 8.52 15.94
N PRO A 133 -6.72 8.93 17.03
CA PRO A 133 -7.55 10.14 17.05
C PRO A 133 -6.79 11.46 16.83
N ALA A 134 -5.48 11.48 17.07
CA ALA A 134 -4.64 12.65 16.82
C ALA A 134 -4.06 12.71 15.40
N VAL A 135 -4.31 11.71 14.54
CA VAL A 135 -3.77 11.63 13.18
C VAL A 135 -4.85 11.98 12.17
N GLU A 136 -4.64 13.02 11.37
CA GLU A 136 -5.50 13.39 10.24
C GLU A 136 -4.99 12.77 8.93
N ASP A 137 -3.69 12.79 8.71
CA ASP A 137 -3.04 12.22 7.54
C ASP A 137 -1.69 11.62 7.90
N VAL A 138 -1.27 10.58 7.22
CA VAL A 138 0.00 9.91 7.51
C VAL A 138 0.63 9.31 6.25
N ALA A 139 1.96 9.39 6.19
CA ALA A 139 2.78 8.66 5.25
C ALA A 139 3.90 7.93 5.98
N VAL A 140 4.09 6.66 5.69
CA VAL A 140 5.25 5.91 6.16
C VAL A 140 6.19 5.69 4.98
N ILE A 141 7.46 6.07 5.18
CA ILE A 141 8.50 6.02 4.15
C ILE A 141 9.74 5.30 4.65
N GLY A 142 10.42 4.60 3.75
CA GLY A 142 11.78 4.13 3.97
C GLY A 142 12.77 5.26 3.69
N ILE A 143 13.68 5.49 4.60
CA ILE A 143 14.80 6.41 4.42
C ILE A 143 16.12 5.70 4.67
N PRO A 144 17.22 6.08 3.98
CA PRO A 144 18.49 5.39 4.12
C PRO A 144 19.00 5.34 5.56
N ASP A 145 19.53 4.18 5.95
CA ASP A 145 20.14 3.98 7.27
C ASP A 145 21.38 3.09 7.14
N PRO A 146 22.53 3.52 7.68
CA PRO A 146 23.80 2.80 7.50
C PRO A 146 23.84 1.43 8.18
N ASP A 147 23.03 1.21 9.23
CA ASP A 147 23.02 -0.03 10.02
C ASP A 147 21.99 -1.04 9.54
N THR A 148 20.89 -0.53 8.96
CA THR A 148 19.71 -1.34 8.63
C THR A 148 19.39 -1.38 7.14
N GLY A 149 20.13 -0.63 6.29
CA GLY A 149 19.82 -0.37 4.89
C GLY A 149 18.77 0.73 4.77
N GLU A 150 17.56 0.47 5.24
CA GLU A 150 16.53 1.48 5.44
C GLU A 150 16.01 1.44 6.89
N ARG A 151 15.44 2.56 7.33
CA ARG A 151 14.60 2.67 8.53
C ARG A 151 13.25 3.26 8.16
N ALA A 152 12.23 2.89 8.91
CA ALA A 152 10.89 3.42 8.73
C ALA A 152 10.75 4.79 9.41
N CYS A 153 10.21 5.75 8.67
CA CYS A 153 9.86 7.08 9.18
C CYS A 153 8.37 7.31 8.97
N ALA A 154 7.64 7.57 10.06
CA ALA A 154 6.27 8.03 10.00
C ALA A 154 6.23 9.55 9.90
N VAL A 155 5.54 10.07 8.90
CA VAL A 155 5.29 11.51 8.70
C VAL A 155 3.81 11.75 8.91
N VAL A 156 3.45 12.50 9.94
CA VAL A 156 2.08 12.64 10.44
C VAL A 156 1.61 14.08 10.36
N GLN A 157 0.37 14.27 9.94
CA GLN A 157 -0.38 15.50 10.10
C GLN A 157 -1.31 15.36 11.30
N THR A 158 -1.27 16.33 12.21
CA THR A 158 -2.11 16.31 13.41
C THR A 158 -3.55 16.67 13.07
N ALA A 159 -4.50 15.91 13.61
CA ALA A 159 -5.93 16.19 13.45
C ALA A 159 -6.31 17.52 14.12
N THR A 160 -7.21 18.27 13.48
CA THR A 160 -7.65 19.60 13.94
C THR A 160 -8.17 19.55 15.37
N GLY A 161 -7.61 20.40 16.23
CA GLY A 161 -8.00 20.49 17.64
C GLY A 161 -7.37 19.44 18.55
N GLN A 162 -6.51 18.59 18.03
CA GLN A 162 -5.75 17.60 18.80
C GLN A 162 -4.32 18.09 19.09
N GLN A 163 -3.68 17.47 20.07
CA GLN A 163 -2.24 17.60 20.30
C GLN A 163 -1.50 16.63 19.39
N ALA A 164 -0.34 17.05 18.88
CA ALA A 164 0.49 16.18 18.07
C ALA A 164 0.93 14.93 18.84
N ILE A 165 0.85 13.77 18.19
CA ILE A 165 1.32 12.50 18.74
C ILE A 165 2.84 12.56 18.96
N GLY A 166 3.31 12.10 20.14
CA GLY A 166 4.74 11.95 20.44
C GLY A 166 5.29 10.61 19.95
N PHE A 167 6.62 10.50 19.82
CA PHE A 167 7.27 9.28 19.37
C PHE A 167 6.94 8.07 20.27
N ASP A 168 7.06 8.23 21.59
CA ASP A 168 6.77 7.13 22.53
C ASP A 168 5.30 6.73 22.53
N GLU A 169 4.40 7.68 22.33
CA GLU A 169 2.96 7.45 22.18
C GLU A 169 2.67 6.65 20.91
N MET A 170 3.25 7.04 19.78
CA MET A 170 3.14 6.30 18.52
C MET A 170 3.63 4.84 18.69
N VAL A 171 4.80 4.65 19.30
CA VAL A 171 5.36 3.32 19.54
C VAL A 171 4.45 2.48 20.43
N GLY A 172 3.94 3.06 21.52
CA GLY A 172 3.00 2.41 22.43
C GLY A 172 1.72 1.99 21.73
N TYR A 173 1.12 2.92 20.99
CA TYR A 173 -0.11 2.70 20.23
C TYR A 173 0.02 1.56 19.21
N LEU A 174 1.09 1.57 18.39
CA LEU A 174 1.31 0.53 17.39
C LEU A 174 1.54 -0.86 18.02
N ARG A 175 2.22 -0.91 19.17
CA ARG A 175 2.39 -2.16 19.95
C ARG A 175 1.06 -2.70 20.48
N GLU A 176 0.22 -1.83 21.03
CA GLU A 176 -1.11 -2.20 21.53
C GLU A 176 -2.02 -2.75 20.43
N ARG A 177 -1.83 -2.25 19.18
CA ARG A 177 -2.53 -2.77 17.99
C ARG A 177 -1.92 -4.04 17.41
N GLY A 178 -0.90 -4.62 18.07
CA GLY A 178 -0.30 -5.89 17.68
C GLY A 178 0.72 -5.81 16.53
N LEU A 179 1.15 -4.61 16.15
CA LEU A 179 2.19 -4.48 15.13
C LEU A 179 3.52 -5.06 15.64
N MET A 180 4.14 -5.91 14.82
CA MET A 180 5.44 -6.50 15.15
C MET A 180 6.48 -5.39 15.39
N VAL A 181 7.29 -5.53 16.44
CA VAL A 181 8.25 -4.51 16.89
C VAL A 181 9.22 -4.07 15.78
N GLN A 182 9.64 -4.99 14.93
CA GLN A 182 10.53 -4.70 13.80
C GLN A 182 9.89 -3.84 12.71
N LYS A 183 8.56 -3.72 12.67
CA LYS A 183 7.82 -2.89 11.71
C LYS A 183 7.50 -1.49 12.23
N ILE A 184 7.69 -1.26 13.54
CA ILE A 184 7.40 0.05 14.14
C ILE A 184 8.41 1.08 13.61
N PRO A 185 7.93 2.25 13.15
CA PRO A 185 8.82 3.32 12.70
C PRO A 185 9.82 3.75 13.77
N GLU A 186 11.06 3.98 13.35
CA GLU A 186 12.17 4.45 14.20
C GLU A 186 12.28 5.97 14.24
N GLN A 187 11.50 6.64 13.38
CA GLN A 187 11.45 8.10 13.30
C GLN A 187 10.00 8.56 13.15
N LEU A 188 9.68 9.67 13.80
CA LEU A 188 8.41 10.38 13.68
C LEU A 188 8.69 11.83 13.28
N GLU A 189 8.05 12.29 12.24
CA GLU A 189 8.02 13.67 11.80
C GLU A 189 6.58 14.18 11.84
N VAL A 190 6.39 15.36 12.41
CA VAL A 190 5.06 15.99 12.47
C VAL A 190 5.07 17.22 11.58
N LEU A 191 4.16 17.24 10.61
CA LEU A 191 3.98 18.35 9.67
C LEU A 191 2.65 19.04 9.90
N GLU A 192 2.56 20.31 9.53
CA GLU A 192 1.30 21.03 9.48
C GLU A 192 0.37 20.45 8.41
N VAL A 193 0.93 20.07 7.25
CA VAL A 193 0.22 19.41 6.14
C VAL A 193 1.14 18.38 5.49
N VAL A 194 0.65 17.16 5.32
CA VAL A 194 1.36 16.12 4.55
C VAL A 194 1.29 16.49 3.05
N PRO A 195 2.45 16.61 2.35
CA PRO A 195 2.47 17.08 0.97
C PRO A 195 1.80 16.11 0.01
N ARG A 196 1.08 16.68 -0.96
CA ARG A 196 0.39 15.92 -2.00
C ARG A 196 0.87 16.35 -3.39
N ASN A 197 0.90 15.40 -4.31
CA ASN A 197 1.22 15.66 -5.72
C ASN A 197 0.05 16.32 -6.45
N ALA A 198 0.25 16.67 -7.72
CA ALA A 198 -0.75 17.33 -8.57
C ALA A 198 -2.07 16.51 -8.74
N THR A 199 -2.04 15.21 -8.49
CA THR A 199 -3.23 14.34 -8.53
C THR A 199 -3.94 14.18 -7.18
N GLY A 200 -3.47 14.90 -6.15
CA GLY A 200 -4.02 14.85 -4.80
C GLY A 200 -3.54 13.67 -3.94
N LYS A 201 -2.68 12.80 -4.45
CA LYS A 201 -2.08 11.69 -3.69
C LYS A 201 -0.89 12.18 -2.87
N ILE A 202 -0.66 11.58 -1.68
CA ILE A 202 0.52 11.87 -0.86
C ILE A 202 1.81 11.73 -1.68
N ASP A 203 2.68 12.73 -1.61
CA ASP A 203 3.96 12.73 -2.31
C ASP A 203 5.07 12.06 -1.48
N LYS A 204 4.97 10.72 -1.36
CA LYS A 204 6.00 9.93 -0.68
C LYS A 204 7.40 10.10 -1.30
N LYS A 205 7.49 10.39 -2.61
CA LYS A 205 8.78 10.62 -3.27
C LYS A 205 9.43 11.90 -2.76
N GLY A 206 8.67 12.99 -2.69
CA GLY A 206 9.14 14.26 -2.11
C GLY A 206 9.52 14.12 -0.64
N LEU A 207 8.74 13.38 0.14
CA LEU A 207 9.05 13.09 1.55
C LEU A 207 10.37 12.31 1.71
N ARG A 208 10.59 11.25 0.91
CA ARG A 208 11.87 10.51 0.95
C ARG A 208 13.05 11.42 0.63
N GLU A 209 12.92 12.30 -0.37
CA GLU A 209 13.99 13.24 -0.73
C GLU A 209 14.25 14.25 0.39
N THR A 210 13.21 14.71 1.09
CA THR A 210 13.33 15.66 2.20
C THR A 210 14.06 15.03 3.39
N TYR A 211 13.78 13.76 3.71
CA TYR A 211 14.27 13.12 4.94
C TYR A 211 15.44 12.16 4.73
N LYS A 212 15.93 11.96 3.49
CA LYS A 212 17.03 11.01 3.19
C LYS A 212 18.30 11.21 4.01
N ASP A 213 18.61 12.46 4.35
CA ASP A 213 19.81 12.84 5.09
C ASP A 213 19.49 13.15 6.58
N SER A 214 18.29 12.83 7.06
CA SER A 214 17.91 13.05 8.45
C SER A 214 18.78 12.23 9.38
N PRO A 215 19.30 12.81 10.48
CA PRO A 215 20.03 12.05 11.47
C PRO A 215 19.10 11.02 12.13
N ARG A 216 19.67 9.87 12.52
CA ARG A 216 18.92 8.89 13.31
C ARG A 216 18.53 9.52 14.66
N PRO A 217 17.24 9.47 15.05
CA PRO A 217 16.83 9.88 16.39
C PRO A 217 17.59 9.08 17.45
N ARG A 218 18.04 9.75 18.52
CA ARG A 218 18.79 9.14 19.62
C ARG A 218 17.87 8.47 20.63
#